data_9eed07e0363bedec2d17ee24f4f958f4
#
_entry.id   9eed07e0363bedec2d17ee24f4f958f4
#
_cell.length_a   1.000
_cell.length_b   1.000
_cell.length_c   1.000
_cell.angle_alpha   90.00
_cell.angle_beta   90.00
_cell.angle_gamma   90.00
#
_symmetry.space_group_name_H-M   'P 1'
#
loop_
_entity.id
_entity.type
_entity.pdbx_description
1 polymer ?
#
loop_
_entity_poly.entity_id
_entity_poly.type
_entity_poly.pdbx_seq_one_letter_code
_entity_poly.pdbx_strand_id
1 'polypeptide(L)'
;IRNAVSHYVPILHCDTLMGINFYPNYYVDITGYFETKKKAVLKHKSQDPERFVDLFKLMNSYRAAQCNAVKGSYAEAYSFSPSFPYGDIRDILPPPPKLRPFHIDNQNGFL
;
A
#
# COMPACT_ATOMS: atom_id res chain seq x y z
N ILE A 1 -11.73 19.85 6.99
CA ILE A 1 -12.10 18.92 8.06
C ILE A 1 -11.28 19.13 9.32
N ARG A 2 -9.96 19.24 9.20
CA ARG A 2 -9.12 19.42 10.39
C ARG A 2 -9.47 20.65 11.19
N ASN A 3 -9.80 21.74 10.50
CA ASN A 3 -10.07 23.00 11.15
C ASN A 3 -11.43 23.04 11.83
N ALA A 4 -12.29 22.09 11.51
CA ALA A 4 -13.64 22.06 12.03
C ALA A 4 -13.78 21.27 13.33
N VAL A 5 -12.72 20.56 13.75
CA VAL A 5 -12.76 19.72 14.94
C VAL A 5 -11.83 20.28 16.01
N SER A 6 -12.22 20.08 17.27
CA SER A 6 -11.43 20.56 18.41
C SER A 6 -10.20 19.70 18.69
N HIS A 7 -10.13 18.51 18.11
CA HIS A 7 -8.99 17.62 18.21
C HIS A 7 -8.64 17.06 16.84
N TYR A 8 -7.37 16.74 16.65
CA TYR A 8 -6.84 16.30 15.38
C TYR A 8 -7.22 14.83 15.10
N VAL A 9 -7.62 14.57 13.88
CA VAL A 9 -7.88 13.21 13.38
C VAL A 9 -6.91 12.94 12.25
N PRO A 10 -6.07 11.89 12.33
CA PRO A 10 -5.15 11.58 11.24
C PRO A 10 -5.91 11.15 9.98
N ILE A 11 -5.41 11.60 8.83
CA ILE A 11 -6.00 11.28 7.53
C ILE A 11 -4.97 10.58 6.68
N LEU A 12 -5.34 9.40 6.19
CA LEU A 12 -4.54 8.64 5.24
C LEU A 12 -5.14 8.79 3.86
N HIS A 13 -4.30 9.10 2.89
CA HIS A 13 -4.71 9.12 1.49
C HIS A 13 -4.38 7.78 0.86
N CYS A 14 -5.37 7.19 0.20
CA CYS A 14 -5.21 5.93 -0.49
C CYS A 14 -4.57 6.14 -1.85
N ASP A 15 -3.95 5.08 -2.37
CA ASP A 15 -3.34 5.08 -3.68
C ASP A 15 -4.36 5.44 -4.77
N THR A 16 -3.89 6.11 -5.80
CA THR A 16 -4.69 6.41 -6.98
C THR A 16 -4.63 5.23 -7.95
N LEU A 17 -5.53 5.22 -8.92
CA LEU A 17 -5.53 4.19 -9.94
C LEU A 17 -4.20 4.24 -10.71
N MET A 18 -3.49 3.13 -10.74
CA MET A 18 -2.16 3.00 -11.35
C MET A 18 -1.11 3.94 -10.76
N GLY A 19 -1.38 4.49 -9.57
CA GLY A 19 -0.40 5.30 -8.86
C GLY A 19 -0.13 6.67 -9.46
N ILE A 20 -1.00 7.15 -10.34
CA ILE A 20 -0.78 8.43 -11.04
C ILE A 20 -0.86 9.58 -10.03
N ASN A 21 0.18 10.43 -10.01
CA ASN A 21 0.29 11.58 -9.11
C ASN A 21 0.17 11.22 -7.63
N PHE A 22 0.62 10.03 -7.27
CA PHE A 22 0.57 9.57 -5.89
C PHE A 22 1.97 9.18 -5.41
N TYR A 23 2.40 9.77 -4.30
CA TYR A 23 3.73 9.57 -3.73
C TYR A 23 3.57 9.03 -2.31
N PRO A 24 3.59 7.69 -2.14
CA PRO A 24 3.35 7.09 -0.84
C PRO A 24 4.55 7.24 0.09
N ASN A 25 4.26 7.28 1.38
CA ASN A 25 5.28 7.21 2.41
C ASN A 25 5.03 6.09 3.44
N TYR A 26 3.95 5.34 3.27
CA TYR A 26 3.67 4.17 4.09
C TYR A 26 3.20 3.01 3.23
N TYR A 27 3.66 1.82 3.58
CA TYR A 27 3.28 0.58 2.89
C TYR A 27 2.73 -0.40 3.91
N VAL A 28 1.71 -1.14 3.51
CA VAL A 28 1.05 -2.15 4.34
C VAL A 28 1.08 -3.47 3.60
N ASP A 29 1.51 -4.54 4.27
CA ASP A 29 1.54 -5.88 3.70
C ASP A 29 0.13 -6.44 3.59
N ILE A 30 -0.26 -6.82 2.37
CA ILE A 30 -1.54 -7.47 2.14
C ILE A 30 -1.37 -8.86 1.54
N THR A 31 -0.17 -9.41 1.58
CA THR A 31 0.12 -10.71 0.95
C THR A 31 -0.85 -11.78 1.41
N GLY A 32 -1.09 -11.86 2.71
CA GLY A 32 -2.01 -12.86 3.28
C GLY A 32 -3.49 -12.56 3.04
N TYR A 33 -3.82 -11.38 2.53
CA TYR A 33 -5.20 -10.93 2.34
C TYR A 33 -5.54 -10.71 0.87
N PHE A 34 -4.61 -11.00 -0.03
CA PHE A 34 -4.81 -10.71 -1.45
C PHE A 34 -5.99 -11.47 -2.03
N GLU A 35 -6.14 -12.74 -1.67
CA GLU A 35 -7.26 -13.54 -2.16
C GLU A 35 -8.61 -13.05 -1.63
N THR A 36 -8.63 -12.54 -0.39
CA THR A 36 -9.84 -11.93 0.17
C THR A 36 -10.22 -10.67 -0.60
N LYS A 37 -9.24 -9.84 -0.92
CA LYS A 37 -9.46 -8.63 -1.73
C LYS A 37 -9.99 -8.98 -3.11
N LYS A 38 -9.39 -9.98 -3.75
CA LYS A 38 -9.81 -10.46 -5.05
C LYS A 38 -11.27 -10.92 -5.03
N LYS A 39 -11.65 -11.71 -4.05
CA LYS A 39 -13.02 -12.18 -3.91
C LYS A 39 -14.00 -11.04 -3.71
N ALA A 40 -13.63 -10.04 -2.92
CA ALA A 40 -14.48 -8.88 -2.68
C ALA A 40 -14.72 -8.10 -3.97
N VAL A 41 -13.66 -7.88 -4.76
CA VAL A 41 -13.78 -7.17 -6.03
C VAL A 41 -14.63 -7.93 -7.04
N LEU A 42 -14.48 -9.25 -7.10
CA LEU A 42 -15.22 -10.07 -8.07
C LEU A 42 -16.73 -10.06 -7.82
N LYS A 43 -17.18 -9.63 -6.65
CA LYS A 43 -18.61 -9.50 -6.36
C LYS A 43 -19.24 -8.28 -7.02
N HIS A 44 -18.46 -7.32 -7.49
CA HIS A 44 -18.97 -6.11 -8.15
C HIS A 44 -19.12 -6.34 -9.65
N LYS A 45 -20.04 -7.20 -10.04
CA LYS A 45 -20.18 -7.68 -11.42
C LYS A 45 -20.49 -6.61 -12.45
N SER A 46 -21.09 -5.51 -12.03
CA SER A 46 -21.44 -4.41 -12.95
C SER A 46 -20.24 -3.54 -13.31
N GLN A 47 -19.07 -3.76 -12.73
CA GLN A 47 -17.90 -2.90 -12.81
C GLN A 47 -16.73 -3.56 -13.55
N ASP A 48 -16.98 -4.59 -14.38
CA ASP A 48 -15.92 -5.35 -15.05
C ASP A 48 -14.85 -5.82 -14.04
N PRO A 49 -15.23 -6.68 -13.09
CA PRO A 49 -14.36 -6.98 -11.95
C PRO A 49 -13.06 -7.70 -12.32
N GLU A 50 -13.06 -8.49 -13.39
CA GLU A 50 -11.84 -9.18 -13.82
C GLU A 50 -10.76 -8.21 -14.22
N ARG A 51 -11.12 -7.13 -14.90
CA ARG A 51 -10.16 -6.09 -15.26
C ARG A 51 -9.60 -5.41 -14.04
N PHE A 52 -10.43 -5.12 -13.04
CA PHE A 52 -9.96 -4.51 -11.80
C PHE A 52 -9.05 -5.44 -11.02
N VAL A 53 -9.31 -6.75 -11.03
CA VAL A 53 -8.41 -7.73 -10.41
C VAL A 53 -7.03 -7.66 -11.06
N ASP A 54 -6.97 -7.62 -12.37
CA ASP A 54 -5.68 -7.52 -13.06
C ASP A 54 -4.96 -6.23 -12.73
N LEU A 55 -5.69 -5.12 -12.68
CA LEU A 55 -5.10 -3.82 -12.38
C LEU A 55 -4.53 -3.77 -10.96
N PHE A 56 -5.29 -4.19 -9.96
CA PHE A 56 -4.78 -4.09 -8.60
C PHE A 56 -3.73 -5.17 -8.29
N LYS A 57 -3.78 -6.31 -8.98
CA LYS A 57 -2.69 -7.29 -8.86
C LYS A 57 -1.37 -6.68 -9.32
N LEU A 58 -1.40 -6.03 -10.48
CA LEU A 58 -0.25 -5.32 -11.01
C LEU A 58 0.20 -4.22 -10.05
N MET A 59 -0.74 -3.41 -9.57
CA MET A 59 -0.45 -2.28 -8.71
C MET A 59 0.10 -2.70 -7.35
N ASN A 60 -0.51 -3.69 -6.73
CA ASN A 60 -0.06 -4.16 -5.43
C ASN A 60 1.30 -4.87 -5.52
N SER A 61 1.59 -5.54 -6.63
CA SER A 61 2.91 -6.09 -6.89
C SER A 61 3.94 -4.99 -7.07
N TYR A 62 3.58 -3.93 -7.80
CA TYR A 62 4.45 -2.79 -8.01
C TYR A 62 4.79 -2.09 -6.70
N ARG A 63 3.80 -1.86 -5.84
CA ARG A 63 4.03 -1.21 -4.55
C ARG A 63 4.91 -2.08 -3.64
N ALA A 64 4.74 -3.40 -3.69
CA ALA A 64 5.63 -4.30 -2.95
C ALA A 64 7.06 -4.20 -3.46
N ALA A 65 7.23 -4.18 -4.78
CA ALA A 65 8.56 -4.02 -5.38
C ALA A 65 9.17 -2.67 -5.04
N GLN A 66 8.36 -1.61 -5.03
CA GLN A 66 8.83 -0.26 -4.74
C GLN A 66 9.42 -0.14 -3.34
N CYS A 67 8.86 -0.82 -2.35
CA CYS A 67 9.41 -0.80 -0.99
C CYS A 67 10.38 -1.96 -0.74
N ASN A 68 10.82 -2.64 -1.79
CA ASN A 68 11.79 -3.74 -1.72
C ASN A 68 11.31 -4.91 -0.86
N ALA A 69 10.04 -5.27 -0.99
CA ALA A 69 9.48 -6.43 -0.30
C ALA A 69 10.01 -7.73 -0.89
N VAL A 70 9.93 -8.80 -0.12
CA VAL A 70 10.33 -10.12 -0.62
C VAL A 70 9.47 -10.51 -1.82
N LYS A 71 10.05 -11.31 -2.72
CA LYS A 71 9.40 -11.73 -3.94
C LYS A 71 8.06 -12.41 -3.64
N GLY A 72 7.05 -12.10 -4.44
CA GLY A 72 5.72 -12.67 -4.27
C GLY A 72 4.83 -11.90 -3.30
N SER A 73 5.32 -10.80 -2.72
CA SER A 73 4.53 -9.98 -1.81
C SER A 73 3.58 -9.06 -2.55
N TYR A 74 2.50 -8.70 -1.86
CA TYR A 74 1.57 -7.66 -2.29
C TYR A 74 1.48 -6.60 -1.21
N ALA A 75 1.44 -5.34 -1.62
CA ALA A 75 1.36 -4.23 -0.67
C ALA A 75 0.39 -3.16 -1.14
N GLU A 76 -0.21 -2.49 -0.18
CA GLU A 76 -0.95 -1.26 -0.42
C GLU A 76 -0.12 -0.08 0.06
N ALA A 77 -0.25 1.04 -0.63
CA ALA A 77 0.53 2.23 -0.35
C ALA A 77 -0.39 3.36 0.09
N TYR A 78 0.09 4.15 1.04
CA TYR A 78 -0.68 5.26 1.61
C TYR A 78 0.20 6.48 1.75
N SER A 79 -0.42 7.65 1.74
CA SER A 79 0.25 8.91 2.00
C SER A 79 -0.32 9.53 3.27
N PHE A 80 0.58 9.99 4.14
CA PHE A 80 0.20 10.66 5.38
C PHE A 80 1.06 11.89 5.57
N SER A 81 0.43 13.02 5.87
CA SER A 81 1.14 14.25 6.21
C SER A 81 1.20 14.39 7.72
N PRO A 82 2.40 14.37 8.31
CA PRO A 82 2.54 14.49 9.76
C PRO A 82 1.96 15.79 10.26
N SER A 83 1.30 15.73 11.42
CA SER A 83 0.77 16.89 12.10
C SER A 83 0.62 16.55 13.57
N PHE A 84 1.03 17.47 14.45
CA PHE A 84 0.94 17.24 15.89
C PHE A 84 -0.48 16.90 16.32
N PRO A 85 -0.70 15.89 17.15
CA PRO A 85 0.31 15.04 17.83
C PRO A 85 0.73 13.79 17.04
N TYR A 86 0.33 13.65 15.79
CA TYR A 86 0.63 12.47 14.96
C TYR A 86 1.80 12.75 14.03
N GLY A 87 3.00 12.71 14.60
CA GLY A 87 4.21 12.85 13.79
C GLY A 87 4.52 11.60 12.97
N ASP A 88 4.06 10.43 13.43
CA ASP A 88 4.22 9.16 12.75
C ASP A 88 3.02 8.29 13.13
N ILE A 89 2.55 7.50 12.16
CA ILE A 89 1.40 6.63 12.36
C ILE A 89 1.75 5.16 12.14
N ARG A 90 3.06 4.83 12.07
CA ARG A 90 3.46 3.43 11.79
C ARG A 90 2.85 2.46 12.79
N ASP A 91 2.78 2.85 14.05
CA ASP A 91 2.30 1.96 15.11
C ASP A 91 0.80 1.68 15.05
N ILE A 92 0.04 2.52 14.37
CA ILE A 92 -1.41 2.32 14.26
C ILE A 92 -1.83 1.76 12.90
N LEU A 93 -0.86 1.46 12.04
CA LEU A 93 -1.11 0.78 10.76
C LEU A 93 -0.79 -0.71 10.88
N PRO A 94 -1.40 -1.54 10.04
CA PRO A 94 -0.93 -2.92 9.89
C PRO A 94 0.53 -2.95 9.48
N PRO A 95 1.25 -4.06 9.72
CA PRO A 95 2.68 -4.10 9.48
C PRO A 95 3.05 -3.90 8.01
N PRO A 96 4.26 -3.38 7.76
CA PRO A 96 4.77 -3.27 6.39
C PRO A 96 5.17 -4.64 5.87
N PRO A 97 5.38 -4.78 4.55
CA PRO A 97 5.88 -6.03 3.99
C PRO A 97 7.25 -6.38 4.55
N LYS A 98 7.54 -7.67 4.59
CA LYS A 98 8.88 -8.14 4.92
C LYS A 98 9.82 -7.74 3.77
N LEU A 99 10.91 -7.06 4.11
CA LEU A 99 11.84 -6.56 3.11
C LEU A 99 12.89 -7.61 2.75
N ARG A 100 13.35 -7.54 1.51
CA ARG A 100 14.48 -8.35 1.06
C ARG A 100 15.76 -7.82 1.69
N PRO A 101 16.70 -8.72 2.06
CA PRO A 101 18.02 -8.25 2.48
C PRO A 101 18.69 -7.49 1.34
N PHE A 102 19.35 -6.40 1.66
CA PHE A 102 20.14 -5.64 0.71
C PHE A 102 21.58 -5.61 1.15
N HIS A 103 22.48 -6.11 0.29
CA HIS A 103 23.92 -6.13 0.55
C HIS A 103 24.63 -5.48 -0.64
N ILE A 104 25.64 -4.68 -0.34
CA ILE A 104 26.40 -3.99 -1.38
C ILE A 104 27.04 -4.96 -2.36
N ASP A 105 27.54 -6.08 -1.86
CA ASP A 105 28.23 -7.09 -2.67
C ASP A 105 27.27 -8.09 -3.32
N ASN A 106 25.97 -7.96 -3.11
CA ASN A 106 24.98 -8.84 -3.70
C ASN A 106 24.08 -8.04 -4.63
N GLN A 107 24.62 -7.69 -5.77
CA GLN A 107 23.92 -6.87 -6.77
C GLN A 107 22.68 -7.56 -7.32
N ASN A 108 22.71 -8.89 -7.42
CA ASN A 108 21.61 -9.65 -7.96
C ASN A 108 20.38 -9.65 -7.04
N GLY A 109 20.59 -9.43 -5.76
CA GLY A 109 19.49 -9.34 -4.81
C GLY A 109 18.62 -8.11 -4.98
N PHE A 110 19.10 -7.13 -5.74
CA PHE A 110 18.36 -5.89 -5.97
C PHE A 110 17.14 -6.12 -6.85
N LEU A 111 17.28 -6.96 -7.84
CA LEU A 111 16.19 -7.27 -8.76
C LEU A 111 15.57 -8.63 -8.43
#